data_2862ed56c0457d8ef63d8ff1ed1d0cef
#
_entry.id   2862ed56c0457d8ef63d8ff1ed1d0cef
#
_cell.length_a   1.000
_cell.length_b   1.000
_cell.length_c   1.000
_cell.angle_alpha   90.00
_cell.angle_beta   90.00
_cell.angle_gamma   90.00
#
_symmetry.space_group_name_H-M   'P 1'
#
loop_
_entity.id
_entity.type
_entity.pdbx_description
1 polymer ?
#
loop_
_entity_poly.entity_id
_entity_poly.type
_entity_poly.pdbx_seq_one_letter_code
_entity_poly.pdbx_strand_id
1 'polypeptide(L)'
;MMINYNTNARVYDTNTIIDILKRPREAKVLARNGLCINATWYITSVSQMELKKLDYDYTDVVAQVEHIVGKHFIPLQITTTHEEIGEKFLAECPKLHYPDNLIASAAFCLQLKHNTSTFISADGDCLQVCIKIGLAIINYRELVRRKKLRTPHYGGTLSKHYRRLSYQEKFEWWSSKK
;
A
#
# COMPACT_ATOMS: atom_id res chain seq x y z
N MET A 1 -23.21 -12.11 11.85
CA MET A 1 -21.76 -11.85 12.04
C MET A 1 -21.53 -10.38 11.71
N MET A 2 -21.36 -9.52 12.70
CA MET A 2 -21.07 -8.10 12.45
C MET A 2 -19.66 -8.00 11.88
N ILE A 3 -19.55 -7.62 10.63
CA ILE A 3 -18.27 -7.27 10.03
C ILE A 3 -17.83 -5.97 10.71
N ASN A 4 -16.77 -6.06 11.47
CA ASN A 4 -16.21 -4.92 12.19
C ASN A 4 -15.48 -4.03 11.18
N TYR A 5 -16.18 -3.05 10.60
CA TYR A 5 -15.66 -2.11 9.59
C TYR A 5 -14.61 -1.12 10.13
N ASN A 6 -14.10 -1.35 11.34
CA ASN A 6 -13.19 -0.45 12.03
C ASN A 6 -11.70 -0.83 11.90
N THR A 7 -11.35 -1.62 10.89
CA THR A 7 -9.96 -2.03 10.68
C THR A 7 -9.28 -1.17 9.63
N ASN A 8 -8.05 -0.78 9.91
CA ASN A 8 -7.17 -0.13 8.94
C ASN A 8 -6.55 -1.20 8.04
N ALA A 9 -6.50 -0.95 6.73
CA ALA A 9 -5.77 -1.77 5.78
C ALA A 9 -4.37 -1.19 5.54
N ARG A 10 -3.37 -2.05 5.38
CA ARG A 10 -2.02 -1.67 4.97
C ARG A 10 -1.58 -2.55 3.81
N VAL A 11 -1.29 -1.94 2.69
CA VAL A 11 -0.81 -2.63 1.49
C VAL A 11 0.66 -2.36 1.34
N TYR A 12 1.45 -3.43 1.32
CA TYR A 12 2.90 -3.38 1.25
C TYR A 12 3.38 -3.53 -0.19
N ASP A 13 4.21 -2.61 -0.60
CA ASP A 13 4.99 -2.70 -1.82
C ASP A 13 6.10 -3.77 -1.68
N THR A 14 6.45 -4.40 -2.79
CA THR A 14 7.47 -5.45 -2.87
C THR A 14 8.81 -5.00 -2.33
N ASN A 15 9.24 -3.77 -2.64
CA ASN A 15 10.49 -3.22 -2.14
C ASN A 15 10.52 -3.11 -0.62
N THR A 16 9.38 -2.81 0.00
CA THR A 16 9.26 -2.78 1.46
C THR A 16 9.40 -4.16 2.06
N ILE A 17 8.80 -5.18 1.44
CA ILE A 17 8.94 -6.58 1.86
C ILE A 17 10.41 -7.00 1.86
N ILE A 18 11.13 -6.67 0.80
CA ILE A 18 12.57 -6.94 0.68
C ILE A 18 13.38 -6.16 1.73
N ASP A 19 13.04 -4.90 1.99
CA ASP A 19 13.71 -4.08 3.00
C ASP A 19 13.51 -4.65 4.42
N ILE A 20 12.35 -5.22 4.73
CA ILE A 20 12.09 -5.91 6.00
C ILE A 20 13.03 -7.12 6.17
N LEU A 21 13.20 -7.92 5.12
CA LEU A 21 14.13 -9.05 5.13
C LEU A 21 15.58 -8.62 5.35
N LYS A 22 15.99 -7.53 4.71
CA LYS A 22 17.36 -7.01 4.81
C LYS A 22 17.67 -6.36 6.16
N ARG A 23 16.63 -5.89 6.87
CA ARG A 23 16.74 -5.13 8.12
C ARG A 23 15.78 -5.65 9.20
N PRO A 24 15.90 -6.93 9.59
CA PRO A 24 14.92 -7.58 10.46
C PRO A 24 14.86 -6.96 11.87
N ARG A 25 15.96 -6.42 12.39
CA ARG A 25 15.98 -5.78 13.72
C ARG A 25 15.13 -4.52 13.74
N GLU A 26 15.33 -3.66 12.76
CA GLU A 26 14.56 -2.42 12.59
C GLU A 26 13.07 -2.71 12.35
N ALA A 27 12.77 -3.69 11.51
CA ALA A 27 11.40 -4.10 11.23
C ALA A 27 10.69 -4.61 12.49
N LYS A 28 11.36 -5.40 13.34
CA LYS A 28 10.83 -5.83 14.65
C LYS A 28 10.49 -4.65 15.56
N VAL A 29 11.37 -3.67 15.63
CA VAL A 29 11.14 -2.47 16.46
C VAL A 29 9.95 -1.68 15.96
N LEU A 30 9.84 -1.46 14.64
CA LEU A 30 8.73 -0.75 14.03
C LEU A 30 7.40 -1.50 14.20
N ALA A 31 7.40 -2.82 14.07
CA ALA A 31 6.24 -3.65 14.30
C ALA A 31 5.71 -3.51 15.73
N ARG A 32 6.59 -3.54 16.72
CA ARG A 32 6.23 -3.33 18.14
C ARG A 32 5.76 -1.91 18.43
N ASN A 33 6.29 -0.91 17.73
CA ASN A 33 6.01 0.50 17.94
C ASN A 33 4.82 1.03 17.12
N GLY A 34 3.93 0.16 16.64
CA GLY A 34 2.66 0.60 16.12
C GLY A 34 2.34 0.24 14.67
N LEU A 35 3.27 -0.33 13.88
CA LEU A 35 2.92 -0.79 12.52
C LEU A 35 1.87 -1.89 12.53
N CYS A 36 1.82 -2.71 13.58
CA CYS A 36 0.91 -3.84 13.70
C CYS A 36 -0.41 -3.52 14.41
N ILE A 37 -0.55 -2.34 15.04
CA ILE A 37 -1.72 -2.05 15.87
C ILE A 37 -2.96 -1.93 14.98
N ASN A 38 -3.94 -2.78 15.25
CA ASN A 38 -5.28 -2.74 14.63
C ASN A 38 -5.30 -2.59 13.11
N ALA A 39 -4.30 -3.16 12.42
CA ALA A 39 -4.21 -3.10 10.97
C ALA A 39 -4.21 -4.51 10.36
N THR A 40 -4.92 -4.67 9.26
CA THR A 40 -4.83 -5.85 8.40
C THR A 40 -3.76 -5.60 7.34
N TRP A 41 -2.82 -6.52 7.21
CA TRP A 41 -1.70 -6.40 6.28
C TRP A 41 -1.98 -7.18 5.00
N TYR A 42 -1.75 -6.54 3.87
CA TYR A 42 -1.99 -7.11 2.56
C TYR A 42 -0.71 -7.13 1.72
N ILE A 43 -0.54 -8.21 0.97
CA ILE A 43 0.44 -8.35 -0.10
C ILE A 43 -0.28 -8.72 -1.39
N THR A 44 0.04 -8.05 -2.49
CA THR A 44 -0.66 -8.27 -3.75
C THR A 44 -0.10 -9.45 -4.54
N SER A 45 -0.91 -10.04 -5.44
CA SER A 45 -0.44 -11.05 -6.38
C SER A 45 0.66 -10.53 -7.32
N VAL A 46 0.70 -9.23 -7.55
CA VAL A 46 1.78 -8.58 -8.32
C VAL A 46 3.11 -8.67 -7.60
N SER A 47 3.13 -8.46 -6.28
CA SER A 47 4.34 -8.63 -5.48
C SER A 47 4.90 -10.06 -5.55
N GLN A 48 4.03 -11.06 -5.67
CA GLN A 48 4.46 -12.45 -5.91
C GLN A 48 5.24 -12.58 -7.22
N MET A 49 4.73 -11.96 -8.30
CA MET A 49 5.39 -11.99 -9.60
C MET A 49 6.73 -11.25 -9.58
N GLU A 50 6.79 -10.11 -8.90
CA GLU A 50 8.03 -9.34 -8.76
C GLU A 50 9.09 -10.09 -7.95
N LEU A 51 8.73 -10.68 -6.83
CA LEU A 51 9.64 -11.50 -6.02
C LEU A 51 10.23 -12.65 -6.84
N LYS A 52 9.39 -13.32 -7.64
CA LYS A 52 9.86 -14.39 -8.54
C LYS A 52 10.85 -13.87 -9.60
N LYS A 53 10.64 -12.69 -10.16
CA LYS A 53 11.58 -12.07 -11.10
C LYS A 53 12.92 -11.73 -10.47
N LEU A 54 12.96 -11.52 -9.16
CA LEU A 54 14.15 -11.24 -8.37
C LEU A 54 14.76 -12.50 -7.73
N ASP A 55 14.38 -13.69 -8.21
CA ASP A 55 14.83 -15.00 -7.72
C ASP A 55 14.51 -15.26 -6.21
N TYR A 56 13.48 -14.63 -5.70
CA TYR A 56 12.96 -14.93 -4.37
C TYR A 56 11.82 -15.96 -4.44
N ASP A 57 11.82 -16.94 -3.54
CA ASP A 57 10.62 -17.74 -3.30
C ASP A 57 9.60 -16.95 -2.49
N TYR A 58 8.41 -16.76 -3.07
CA TYR A 58 7.36 -15.96 -2.44
C TYR A 58 6.95 -16.51 -1.07
N THR A 59 6.76 -17.84 -0.97
CA THR A 59 6.29 -18.48 0.26
C THR A 59 7.30 -18.32 1.38
N ASP A 60 8.58 -18.53 1.08
CA ASP A 60 9.67 -18.36 2.03
C ASP A 60 9.82 -16.91 2.47
N VAL A 61 9.75 -15.96 1.53
CA VAL A 61 9.83 -14.53 1.82
C VAL A 61 8.71 -14.09 2.75
N VAL A 62 7.47 -14.45 2.43
CA VAL A 62 6.31 -14.06 3.24
C VAL A 62 6.41 -14.69 4.63
N ALA A 63 6.74 -15.97 4.75
CA ALA A 63 6.90 -16.64 6.04
C ALA A 63 7.99 -15.99 6.90
N GLN A 64 9.13 -15.63 6.31
CA GLN A 64 10.21 -14.93 7.04
C GLN A 64 9.77 -13.54 7.50
N VAL A 65 9.11 -12.76 6.64
CA VAL A 65 8.61 -11.43 6.99
C VAL A 65 7.57 -11.52 8.10
N GLU A 66 6.61 -12.43 8.00
CA GLU A 66 5.59 -12.67 9.04
C GLU A 66 6.23 -13.04 10.38
N HIS A 67 7.26 -13.89 10.37
CA HIS A 67 8.02 -14.23 11.56
C HIS A 67 8.75 -13.01 12.16
N ILE A 68 9.36 -12.18 11.32
CA ILE A 68 10.06 -10.96 11.75
C ILE A 68 9.11 -9.97 12.43
N VAL A 69 7.96 -9.71 11.80
CA VAL A 69 7.04 -8.66 12.25
C VAL A 69 5.96 -9.17 13.21
N GLY A 70 5.76 -10.47 13.31
CA GLY A 70 4.74 -11.08 14.17
C GLY A 70 3.31 -10.83 13.66
N LYS A 71 3.13 -10.72 12.34
CA LYS A 71 1.84 -10.42 11.70
C LYS A 71 1.70 -11.20 10.40
N HIS A 72 0.51 -11.75 10.15
CA HIS A 72 0.21 -12.45 8.90
C HIS A 72 -0.22 -11.49 7.80
N PHE A 73 0.21 -11.77 6.58
CA PHE A 73 -0.26 -11.10 5.37
C PHE A 73 -1.48 -11.81 4.79
N ILE A 74 -2.44 -11.03 4.34
CA ILE A 74 -3.55 -11.52 3.54
C ILE A 74 -3.21 -11.29 2.07
N PRO A 75 -3.19 -12.36 1.25
CA PRO A 75 -3.01 -12.22 -0.19
C PRO A 75 -4.16 -11.42 -0.80
N LEU A 76 -3.83 -10.43 -1.62
CA LEU A 76 -4.78 -9.60 -2.34
C LEU A 76 -4.62 -9.83 -3.84
N GLN A 77 -5.62 -10.45 -4.43
CA GLN A 77 -5.64 -10.69 -5.88
C GLN A 77 -5.93 -9.38 -6.62
N ILE A 78 -5.14 -9.10 -7.64
CA ILE A 78 -5.43 -8.02 -8.58
C ILE A 78 -6.58 -8.45 -9.47
N THR A 79 -7.56 -7.60 -9.62
CA THR A 79 -8.76 -7.80 -10.43
C THR A 79 -8.79 -6.78 -11.57
N THR A 80 -9.67 -6.99 -12.56
CA THR A 80 -9.90 -6.05 -13.66
C THR A 80 -10.18 -4.63 -13.18
N THR A 81 -10.92 -4.48 -12.07
CA THR A 81 -11.17 -3.15 -11.47
C THR A 81 -9.86 -2.49 -11.01
N HIS A 82 -8.94 -3.25 -10.42
CA HIS A 82 -7.63 -2.71 -10.03
C HIS A 82 -6.80 -2.31 -11.25
N GLU A 83 -6.85 -3.11 -12.32
CA GLU A 83 -6.15 -2.81 -13.58
C GLU A 83 -6.69 -1.54 -14.21
N GLU A 84 -8.01 -1.40 -14.36
CA GLU A 84 -8.65 -0.21 -14.91
C GLU A 84 -8.34 1.06 -14.11
N ILE A 85 -8.38 1.01 -12.79
CA ILE A 85 -8.02 2.13 -11.93
C ILE A 85 -6.52 2.42 -12.02
N GLY A 86 -5.68 1.39 -12.03
CA GLY A 86 -4.23 1.52 -12.15
C GLY A 86 -3.79 2.16 -13.47
N GLU A 87 -4.44 1.84 -14.58
CA GLU A 87 -4.20 2.49 -15.88
C GLU A 87 -4.55 3.98 -15.85
N LYS A 88 -5.66 4.33 -15.20
CA LYS A 88 -6.05 5.74 -15.03
C LYS A 88 -5.06 6.49 -14.14
N PHE A 89 -4.51 5.84 -13.13
CA PHE A 89 -3.43 6.41 -12.32
C PHE A 89 -2.18 6.68 -13.17
N LEU A 90 -1.79 5.75 -14.05
CA LEU A 90 -0.69 5.97 -14.99
C LEU A 90 -0.93 7.13 -15.93
N ALA A 91 -2.15 7.26 -16.47
CA ALA A 91 -2.51 8.35 -17.37
C ALA A 91 -2.38 9.73 -16.70
N GLU A 92 -2.77 9.85 -15.44
CA GLU A 92 -2.67 11.10 -14.66
C GLU A 92 -1.28 11.33 -14.06
N CYS A 93 -0.56 10.27 -13.80
CA CYS A 93 0.72 10.28 -13.10
C CYS A 93 1.73 9.34 -13.78
N PRO A 94 2.32 9.71 -14.92
CA PRO A 94 3.21 8.83 -15.71
C PRO A 94 4.47 8.35 -14.98
N LYS A 95 4.80 8.96 -13.84
CA LYS A 95 5.91 8.52 -12.98
C LYS A 95 5.59 7.29 -12.13
N LEU A 96 4.32 6.91 -12.03
CA LEU A 96 3.91 5.70 -11.34
C LEU A 96 4.06 4.52 -12.31
N HIS A 97 5.19 3.85 -12.25
CA HIS A 97 5.48 2.77 -13.17
C HIS A 97 4.67 1.50 -12.89
N TYR A 98 4.53 0.64 -13.90
CA TYR A 98 4.05 -0.73 -13.71
C TYR A 98 5.15 -1.53 -12.98
N PRO A 99 4.85 -2.32 -11.95
CA PRO A 99 3.51 -2.68 -11.47
C PRO A 99 3.02 -1.86 -10.27
N ASP A 100 3.71 -0.82 -9.85
CA ASP A 100 3.37 -0.01 -8.67
C ASP A 100 1.96 0.61 -8.78
N ASN A 101 1.52 0.94 -10.00
CA ASN A 101 0.18 1.41 -10.27
C ASN A 101 -0.91 0.41 -9.85
N LEU A 102 -0.66 -0.89 -10.00
CA LEU A 102 -1.60 -1.94 -9.60
C LEU A 102 -1.63 -2.10 -8.07
N ILE A 103 -0.49 -2.02 -7.42
CA ILE A 103 -0.41 -2.09 -5.96
C ILE A 103 -1.10 -0.85 -5.34
N ALA A 104 -0.87 0.33 -5.90
CA ALA A 104 -1.52 1.57 -5.48
C ALA A 104 -3.03 1.53 -5.70
N SER A 105 -3.51 1.01 -6.84
CA SER A 105 -4.94 0.85 -7.10
C SER A 105 -5.60 -0.14 -6.15
N ALA A 106 -4.92 -1.23 -5.80
CA ALA A 106 -5.41 -2.18 -4.82
C ALA A 106 -5.55 -1.53 -3.43
N ALA A 107 -4.55 -0.74 -3.00
CA ALA A 107 -4.64 0.02 -1.76
C ALA A 107 -5.78 1.03 -1.79
N PHE A 108 -5.99 1.70 -2.92
CA PHE A 108 -7.08 2.65 -3.10
C PHE A 108 -8.46 1.97 -2.99
N CYS A 109 -8.66 0.85 -3.68
CA CYS A 109 -9.92 0.11 -3.65
C CYS A 109 -10.26 -0.47 -2.27
N LEU A 110 -9.26 -0.82 -1.47
CA LEU A 110 -9.48 -1.31 -0.11
C LEU A 110 -10.11 -0.27 0.82
N GLN A 111 -10.01 1.02 0.51
CA GLN A 111 -10.66 2.07 1.29
C GLN A 111 -12.19 1.97 1.27
N LEU A 112 -12.78 1.27 0.30
CA LEU A 112 -14.21 0.97 0.27
C LEU A 112 -14.64 -0.04 1.34
N LYS A 113 -13.70 -0.88 1.79
CA LYS A 113 -13.96 -1.95 2.77
C LYS A 113 -13.43 -1.62 4.17
N HIS A 114 -12.53 -0.66 4.27
CA HIS A 114 -11.85 -0.28 5.50
C HIS A 114 -11.97 1.22 5.73
N ASN A 115 -11.94 1.66 6.98
CA ASN A 115 -11.97 3.09 7.30
C ASN A 115 -10.81 3.85 6.68
N THR A 116 -9.65 3.22 6.67
CA THR A 116 -8.46 3.75 6.00
C THR A 116 -7.70 2.61 5.32
N SER A 117 -7.13 2.92 4.17
CA SER A 117 -6.13 2.08 3.52
C SER A 117 -4.87 2.89 3.34
N THR A 118 -3.73 2.30 3.68
CA THR A 118 -2.44 2.97 3.63
C THR A 118 -1.50 2.17 2.75
N PHE A 119 -0.91 2.82 1.78
CA PHE A 119 0.14 2.26 0.94
C PHE A 119 1.50 2.44 1.61
N ILE A 120 2.25 1.36 1.76
CA ILE A 120 3.55 1.36 2.42
C ILE A 120 4.61 1.01 1.40
N SER A 121 5.49 1.97 1.14
CA SER A 121 6.59 1.78 0.19
C SER A 121 7.89 2.37 0.70
N ALA A 122 8.99 1.82 0.21
CA ALA A 122 10.33 2.35 0.36
C ALA A 122 10.73 3.27 -0.81
N ASP A 123 9.92 3.34 -1.87
CA ASP A 123 10.15 4.18 -3.05
C ASP A 123 9.52 5.56 -2.87
N GLY A 124 10.37 6.58 -2.79
CA GLY A 124 9.95 7.97 -2.58
C GLY A 124 9.18 8.55 -3.78
N ASP A 125 9.53 8.18 -5.01
CA ASP A 125 8.87 8.69 -6.22
C ASP A 125 7.47 8.11 -6.34
N CYS A 126 7.31 6.81 -6.13
CA CYS A 126 6.01 6.15 -6.07
C CYS A 126 5.11 6.79 -5.00
N LEU A 127 5.64 7.03 -3.80
CA LEU A 127 4.90 7.67 -2.72
C LEU A 127 4.43 9.08 -3.06
N GLN A 128 5.23 9.89 -3.75
CA GLN A 128 4.82 11.23 -4.20
C GLN A 128 3.63 11.17 -5.15
N VAL A 129 3.60 10.19 -6.04
CA VAL A 129 2.46 9.97 -6.93
C VAL A 129 1.23 9.52 -6.14
N CYS A 130 1.38 8.60 -5.21
CA CYS A 130 0.29 8.13 -4.35
C CYS A 130 -0.35 9.28 -3.56
N ILE A 131 0.45 10.23 -3.07
CA ILE A 131 -0.07 11.45 -2.44
C ILE A 131 -0.93 12.25 -3.43
N LYS A 132 -0.51 12.39 -4.68
CA LYS A 132 -1.26 13.14 -5.69
C LYS A 132 -2.62 12.55 -5.97
N ILE A 133 -2.75 11.23 -6.01
CA ILE A 133 -4.03 10.55 -6.19
C ILE A 133 -4.87 10.46 -4.91
N GLY A 134 -4.39 11.01 -3.81
CA GLY A 134 -5.14 11.09 -2.55
C GLY A 134 -5.10 9.79 -1.73
N LEU A 135 -4.11 8.93 -1.93
CA LEU A 135 -3.89 7.73 -1.15
C LEU A 135 -3.07 8.06 0.09
N ALA A 136 -3.47 7.52 1.24
CA ALA A 136 -2.67 7.59 2.45
C ALA A 136 -1.39 6.76 2.28
N ILE A 137 -0.26 7.29 2.71
CA ILE A 137 1.04 6.66 2.54
C ILE A 137 1.84 6.57 3.84
N ILE A 138 2.70 5.57 3.89
CA ILE A 138 3.80 5.48 4.86
C ILE A 138 5.10 5.27 4.09
N ASN A 139 6.06 6.17 4.28
CA ASN A 139 7.41 5.99 3.75
C ASN A 139 8.22 5.09 4.71
N TYR A 140 8.44 3.85 4.30
CA TYR A 140 9.12 2.85 5.13
C TYR A 140 10.57 3.22 5.44
N ARG A 141 11.32 3.76 4.47
CA ARG A 141 12.71 4.21 4.70
C ARG A 141 12.81 5.33 5.74
N GLU A 142 11.84 6.24 5.71
CA GLU A 142 11.79 7.31 6.70
C GLU A 142 11.47 6.77 8.10
N LEU A 143 10.58 5.78 8.19
CA LEU A 143 10.28 5.09 9.45
C LEU A 143 11.53 4.42 10.02
N VAL A 144 12.24 3.65 9.20
CA VAL A 144 13.49 2.97 9.61
C VAL A 144 14.51 3.98 10.13
N ARG A 145 14.68 5.10 9.42
CA ARG A 145 15.63 6.15 9.81
C ARG A 145 15.24 6.83 11.11
N ARG A 146 13.96 7.11 11.31
CA ARG A 146 13.47 7.90 12.48
C ARG A 146 13.01 7.04 13.65
N LYS A 147 12.86 5.75 13.46
CA LYS A 147 12.32 4.81 14.47
C LYS A 147 10.96 5.24 15.05
N LYS A 148 10.20 6.06 14.31
CA LYS A 148 8.90 6.59 14.70
C LYS A 148 7.89 6.43 13.58
N LEU A 149 6.70 5.94 13.95
CA LEU A 149 5.55 5.98 13.06
C LEU A 149 5.08 7.44 12.91
N ARG A 150 5.03 7.93 11.67
CA ARG A 150 4.38 9.21 11.36
C ARG A 150 2.95 8.99 10.93
N THR A 151 2.12 9.98 11.19
CA THR A 151 0.79 10.05 10.61
C THR A 151 0.91 10.00 9.08
N PRO A 152 0.08 9.19 8.41
CA PRO A 152 0.08 9.15 6.96
C PRO A 152 -0.11 10.54 6.35
N HIS A 153 0.66 10.87 5.34
CA HIS A 153 0.50 12.12 4.62
C HIS A 153 -0.67 12.04 3.65
N TYR A 154 -1.58 13.00 3.75
CA TYR A 154 -2.62 13.24 2.78
C TYR A 154 -2.31 14.52 2.03
N GLY A 155 -2.18 14.44 0.75
CA GLY A 155 -1.96 15.59 -0.10
C GLY A 155 -2.24 15.25 -1.55
N GLY A 156 -2.32 16.23 -2.41
CA GLY A 156 -2.46 15.98 -3.83
C GLY A 156 -2.50 17.26 -4.64
N THR A 157 -2.05 17.17 -5.87
CA THR A 157 -2.18 18.23 -6.88
C THR A 157 -3.50 18.16 -7.64
N LEU A 158 -4.27 17.10 -7.46
CA LEU A 158 -5.64 17.03 -7.98
C LEU A 158 -6.49 18.15 -7.38
N SER A 159 -7.54 18.53 -8.08
CA SER A 159 -8.37 19.70 -7.77
C SER A 159 -8.79 19.75 -6.30
N LYS A 160 -9.04 20.96 -5.79
CA LYS A 160 -9.59 21.13 -4.43
C LYS A 160 -10.90 20.35 -4.24
N HIS A 161 -11.68 20.19 -5.32
CA HIS A 161 -12.90 19.41 -5.31
C HIS A 161 -12.61 17.94 -5.01
N TYR A 162 -11.70 17.30 -5.78
CA TYR A 162 -11.32 15.90 -5.58
C TYR A 162 -10.86 15.62 -4.15
N ARG A 163 -10.05 16.52 -3.56
CA ARG A 163 -9.55 16.34 -2.19
C ARG A 163 -10.65 16.31 -1.12
N ARG A 164 -11.80 16.93 -1.39
CA ARG A 164 -12.95 16.98 -0.47
C ARG A 164 -13.90 15.80 -0.64
N LEU A 165 -13.76 15.01 -1.70
CA LEU A 165 -14.58 13.85 -1.94
C LEU A 165 -14.34 12.78 -0.87
N SER A 166 -15.38 12.07 -0.49
CA SER A 166 -15.28 10.81 0.26
C SER A 166 -14.55 9.74 -0.57
N TYR A 167 -14.15 8.65 0.04
CA TYR A 167 -13.50 7.56 -0.71
C TYR A 167 -14.41 6.93 -1.75
N GLN A 168 -15.70 6.79 -1.44
CA GLN A 168 -16.69 6.30 -2.39
C GLN A 168 -16.77 7.22 -3.62
N GLU A 169 -16.90 8.52 -3.41
CA GLU A 169 -16.93 9.52 -4.49
C GLU A 169 -15.64 9.55 -5.28
N LYS A 170 -14.47 9.38 -4.63
CA LYS A 170 -13.17 9.25 -5.32
C LYS A 170 -13.12 8.01 -6.20
N PHE A 171 -13.61 6.88 -5.69
CA PHE A 171 -13.69 5.65 -6.47
C PHE A 171 -14.59 5.82 -7.69
N GLU A 172 -15.76 6.41 -7.54
CA GLU A 172 -16.69 6.73 -8.62
C GLU A 172 -16.06 7.70 -9.63
N TRP A 173 -15.35 8.72 -9.15
CA TRP A 173 -14.63 9.66 -10.01
C TRP A 173 -13.56 8.97 -10.88
N TRP A 174 -12.75 8.07 -10.31
CA TRP A 174 -11.78 7.30 -11.07
C TRP A 174 -12.45 6.30 -12.01
N SER A 175 -13.52 5.66 -11.60
CA SER A 175 -14.26 4.69 -12.41
C SER A 175 -14.97 5.34 -13.60
N SER A 176 -15.39 6.60 -13.48
CA SER A 176 -16.07 7.35 -14.54
C SER A 176 -15.13 7.99 -15.57
N LYS A 177 -13.84 8.10 -15.30
CA LYS A 177 -12.87 8.58 -16.27
C LYS A 177 -12.77 7.63 -17.46
N LYS A 178 -12.95 8.16 -18.66
CA LYS A 178 -12.77 7.45 -19.93
C LYS A 178 -11.32 7.55 -20.39
#